data_e42b2d46123caf3ccb75b6dca22396ca
#
_entry.id   e42b2d46123caf3ccb75b6dca22396ca
#
_cell.length_a   1.000
_cell.length_b   1.000
_cell.length_c   1.000
_cell.angle_alpha   90.00
_cell.angle_beta   90.00
_cell.angle_gamma   90.00
#
_symmetry.space_group_name_H-M   'P 1'
#
loop_
_entity.id
_entity.type
_entity.pdbx_description
1 polymer ?
#
loop_
_entity_poly.entity_id
_entity_poly.type
_entity_poly.pdbx_seq_one_letter_code
_entity_poly.pdbx_strand_id
1 'polypeptide(L)'
;MEERNQTQAPVIVNDGAYVNFVSNLNTSRDKSSHGHFAKETNLTDYDFEAVYQDWLAKKIVNRPVLDMLRAGWYFNGLEDGQILKITDEIKRLRLVERLAKLLIWSRLYGRAYLVFGLADGLPLDQPFEIEKLRQGGLQFFTVLKKSKVQPLNQEYVPLELSAGEPEQPMYYQISNGNGTQSKIHHSRIMCVKHGDEGESLLLAIYYTLRNYIATNAGAASLVHEAKIDVIRTPDLMMKIIDRTKDMMERFGAAALLKSINGMLVIDKDEEYESKSYTFGGLPDLMREFGQQTSGAADMPYTLLFGQTTSGLNNSGEFDLRSYYDRVNTEQNWTLRPILERIFPVIFKSLFGAIPTGFNFVFNPLWQLDVKTRSEVEKNNTERDIKYLEKGIITEAMIAKQLQQDGTYDFIDDAHIQALDDLAGQIDDNSQQP
;
A
#
# COMPACT_ATOMS: atom_id res chain seq x y z
N MET A 1 -65.10 2.10 16.80
CA MET A 1 -63.97 1.76 17.67
C MET A 1 -63.31 0.55 17.06
N GLU A 2 -62.33 0.77 16.19
CA GLU A 2 -61.53 -0.29 15.56
C GLU A 2 -60.16 -0.25 16.26
N GLU A 3 -59.90 -1.29 17.00
CA GLU A 3 -58.55 -1.56 17.58
C GLU A 3 -57.60 -1.95 16.42
N ARG A 4 -56.65 -1.09 16.14
CA ARG A 4 -55.49 -1.42 15.28
C ARG A 4 -54.57 -2.37 16.02
N ASN A 5 -54.61 -3.64 15.66
CA ASN A 5 -53.60 -4.62 15.99
C ASN A 5 -52.29 -4.14 15.37
N GLN A 6 -51.39 -3.58 16.21
CA GLN A 6 -50.01 -3.39 15.86
C GLN A 6 -49.33 -4.74 15.92
N THR A 7 -49.08 -5.32 14.75
CA THR A 7 -48.18 -6.48 14.60
C THR A 7 -46.78 -6.03 14.98
N GLN A 8 -46.37 -6.29 16.21
CA GLN A 8 -44.98 -6.12 16.63
C GLN A 8 -44.11 -7.08 15.78
N ALA A 9 -43.14 -6.53 15.07
CA ALA A 9 -42.09 -7.31 14.43
C ALA A 9 -41.42 -8.19 15.49
N PRO A 10 -41.05 -9.45 15.17
CA PRO A 10 -40.40 -10.31 16.15
C PRO A 10 -39.08 -9.66 16.57
N VAL A 11 -38.98 -9.31 17.83
CA VAL A 11 -37.73 -8.93 18.48
C VAL A 11 -36.88 -10.19 18.50
N ILE A 12 -35.87 -10.26 17.64
CA ILE A 12 -34.85 -11.29 17.71
C ILE A 12 -34.03 -10.95 18.95
N VAL A 13 -34.40 -11.51 20.09
CA VAL A 13 -33.58 -11.53 21.29
C VAL A 13 -32.42 -12.48 20.97
N ASN A 14 -31.27 -11.90 20.69
CA ASN A 14 -30.01 -12.64 20.57
C ASN A 14 -29.63 -13.09 22.00
N ASP A 15 -30.18 -14.23 22.40
CA ASP A 15 -29.92 -14.84 23.70
C ASP A 15 -28.55 -15.51 23.67
N GLY A 16 -27.51 -14.71 23.90
CA GLY A 16 -26.10 -15.13 23.91
C GLY A 16 -25.72 -16.17 24.96
N ALA A 17 -26.72 -16.75 25.63
CA ALA A 17 -26.53 -17.69 26.75
C ALA A 17 -26.47 -19.17 26.31
N TYR A 18 -26.94 -19.53 25.14
CA TYR A 18 -26.92 -20.92 24.66
C TYR A 18 -25.86 -21.17 23.60
N VAL A 19 -24.70 -21.63 24.03
CA VAL A 19 -23.64 -22.14 23.17
C VAL A 19 -23.81 -23.63 23.00
N ASN A 20 -24.12 -24.11 21.78
CA ASN A 20 -24.17 -25.53 21.48
C ASN A 20 -22.85 -25.98 20.84
N PHE A 21 -22.02 -26.66 21.62
CA PHE A 21 -20.70 -27.14 21.17
C PHE A 21 -20.79 -28.28 20.11
N VAL A 22 -21.92 -28.96 19.96
CA VAL A 22 -22.10 -30.02 18.98
C VAL A 22 -22.44 -29.44 17.61
N SER A 23 -23.35 -28.48 17.56
CA SER A 23 -23.73 -27.77 16.32
C SER A 23 -22.89 -26.55 16.02
N ASN A 24 -22.00 -26.12 16.94
CA ASN A 24 -21.25 -24.89 16.91
C ASN A 24 -22.12 -23.60 16.90
N LEU A 25 -23.40 -23.71 17.20
CA LEU A 25 -24.33 -22.58 17.25
C LEU A 25 -23.84 -21.53 18.28
N ASN A 26 -23.83 -20.27 17.90
CA ASN A 26 -23.31 -19.13 18.69
C ASN A 26 -21.82 -19.24 19.08
N THR A 27 -21.04 -20.11 18.44
CA THR A 27 -19.59 -20.12 18.57
C THR A 27 -18.95 -19.38 17.39
N SER A 28 -17.65 -19.13 17.46
CA SER A 28 -16.86 -18.59 16.33
C SER A 28 -16.85 -19.50 15.07
N ARG A 29 -17.39 -20.72 15.18
CA ARG A 29 -17.53 -21.71 14.10
C ARG A 29 -18.97 -21.82 13.60
N ASP A 30 -19.88 -20.97 14.08
CA ASP A 30 -21.26 -20.95 13.60
C ASP A 30 -21.30 -20.47 12.14
N LYS A 31 -21.80 -21.35 11.26
CA LYS A 31 -21.88 -21.04 9.83
C LYS A 31 -22.82 -19.87 9.53
N SER A 32 -23.82 -19.61 10.37
CA SER A 32 -24.74 -18.49 10.20
C SER A 32 -24.06 -17.14 10.37
N SER A 33 -22.99 -17.06 11.17
CA SER A 33 -22.22 -15.83 11.39
C SER A 33 -21.44 -15.39 10.14
N HIS A 34 -21.17 -16.30 9.19
CA HIS A 34 -20.43 -15.98 7.97
C HIS A 34 -21.27 -15.27 6.89
N GLY A 35 -22.59 -15.27 7.03
CA GLY A 35 -23.52 -14.60 6.10
C GLY A 35 -23.89 -13.18 6.47
N HIS A 36 -23.39 -12.61 7.57
CA HIS A 36 -23.72 -11.28 8.05
C HIS A 36 -22.57 -10.30 7.78
N PHE A 37 -22.91 -9.18 7.12
CA PHE A 37 -22.01 -8.03 7.05
C PHE A 37 -22.14 -7.23 8.35
N ALA A 38 -21.19 -7.40 9.25
CA ALA A 38 -21.06 -6.57 10.45
C ALA A 38 -19.87 -5.63 10.26
N LYS A 39 -20.08 -4.34 10.57
CA LYS A 39 -18.94 -3.42 10.63
C LYS A 39 -18.06 -3.83 11.83
N GLU A 40 -16.82 -4.22 11.56
CA GLU A 40 -15.82 -4.50 12.60
C GLU A 40 -15.41 -3.18 13.27
N THR A 41 -16.21 -2.73 14.23
CA THR A 41 -15.99 -1.45 14.93
C THR A 41 -14.95 -1.53 16.04
N ASN A 42 -14.50 -2.74 16.38
CA ASN A 42 -13.64 -2.98 17.56
C ASN A 42 -12.15 -3.15 17.21
N LEU A 43 -11.76 -3.11 15.92
CA LEU A 43 -10.35 -3.20 15.55
C LEU A 43 -9.63 -1.89 15.88
N THR A 44 -8.58 -2.02 16.68
CA THR A 44 -7.74 -0.91 17.14
C THR A 44 -6.47 -0.79 16.29
N ASP A 45 -5.75 0.33 16.43
CA ASP A 45 -4.43 0.49 15.81
C ASP A 45 -3.46 -0.65 16.20
N TYR A 46 -3.62 -1.23 17.41
CA TYR A 46 -2.82 -2.37 17.87
C TYR A 46 -3.12 -3.63 17.08
N ASP A 47 -4.40 -3.89 16.76
CA ASP A 47 -4.78 -5.05 15.94
C ASP A 47 -4.23 -4.94 14.52
N PHE A 48 -4.27 -3.74 13.93
CA PHE A 48 -3.64 -3.48 12.63
C PHE A 48 -2.12 -3.65 12.67
N GLU A 49 -1.45 -3.24 13.74
CA GLU A 49 -0.02 -3.48 13.93
C GLU A 49 0.29 -4.98 14.02
N ALA A 50 -0.54 -5.76 14.71
CA ALA A 50 -0.41 -7.21 14.80
C ALA A 50 -0.56 -7.88 13.42
N VAL A 51 -1.59 -7.53 12.66
CA VAL A 51 -1.80 -8.02 11.29
C VAL A 51 -0.65 -7.61 10.38
N TYR A 52 -0.13 -6.38 10.52
CA TYR A 52 0.98 -5.86 9.73
C TYR A 52 2.33 -6.58 9.99
N GLN A 53 2.46 -7.39 11.06
CA GLN A 53 3.64 -8.26 11.21
C GLN A 53 3.69 -9.36 10.16
N ASP A 54 2.54 -9.79 9.63
CA ASP A 54 2.49 -10.76 8.54
C ASP A 54 3.11 -10.18 7.26
N TRP A 55 3.89 -11.02 6.55
CA TRP A 55 4.59 -10.62 5.34
C TRP A 55 3.65 -10.16 4.22
N LEU A 56 2.48 -10.81 4.11
CA LEU A 56 1.50 -10.54 3.07
C LEU A 56 0.81 -9.19 3.32
N ALA A 57 0.34 -8.96 4.56
CA ALA A 57 -0.21 -7.66 4.98
C ALA A 57 0.79 -6.53 4.78
N LYS A 58 2.05 -6.76 5.18
CA LYS A 58 3.13 -5.79 4.97
C LYS A 58 3.36 -5.47 3.49
N LYS A 59 3.32 -6.48 2.63
CA LYS A 59 3.46 -6.31 1.19
C LYS A 59 2.30 -5.53 0.58
N ILE A 60 1.06 -5.85 0.97
CA ILE A 60 -0.16 -5.16 0.51
C ILE A 60 -0.15 -3.67 0.89
N VAL A 61 0.28 -3.34 2.10
CA VAL A 61 0.34 -1.95 2.56
C VAL A 61 1.48 -1.19 1.90
N ASN A 62 2.68 -1.77 1.82
CA ASN A 62 3.89 -1.05 1.45
C ASN A 62 4.12 -0.98 -0.06
N ARG A 63 3.84 -2.06 -0.78
CA ARG A 63 4.24 -2.17 -2.19
C ARG A 63 3.69 -1.05 -3.08
N PRO A 64 2.39 -0.70 -3.05
CA PRO A 64 1.87 0.39 -3.87
C PRO A 64 2.53 1.73 -3.55
N VAL A 65 2.82 2.01 -2.27
CA VAL A 65 3.50 3.25 -1.85
C VAL A 65 4.94 3.31 -2.40
N LEU A 66 5.66 2.21 -2.31
CA LEU A 66 7.03 2.15 -2.84
C LEU A 66 7.04 2.28 -4.36
N ASP A 67 6.06 1.69 -5.04
CA ASP A 67 5.93 1.83 -6.49
C ASP A 67 5.53 3.27 -6.90
N MET A 68 4.66 3.96 -6.14
CA MET A 68 4.36 5.38 -6.37
C MET A 68 5.61 6.27 -6.32
N LEU A 69 6.56 5.96 -5.45
CA LEU A 69 7.72 6.82 -5.20
C LEU A 69 8.97 6.42 -5.99
N ARG A 70 9.06 5.16 -6.48
CA ARG A 70 10.29 4.60 -7.06
C ARG A 70 10.77 5.32 -8.32
N ALA A 71 9.84 5.75 -9.17
CA ALA A 71 10.18 6.41 -10.42
C ALA A 71 10.49 7.90 -10.23
N GLY A 72 10.06 8.50 -9.10
CA GLY A 72 10.23 9.90 -8.81
C GLY A 72 9.46 10.81 -9.76
N TRP A 73 9.95 12.03 -9.90
CA TRP A 73 9.38 13.09 -10.74
C TRP A 73 10.48 13.99 -11.27
N TYR A 74 10.18 14.74 -12.29
CA TYR A 74 11.05 15.81 -12.81
C TYR A 74 10.33 17.15 -12.76
N PHE A 75 11.09 18.23 -12.76
CA PHE A 75 10.60 19.59 -12.71
C PHE A 75 10.69 20.26 -14.08
N ASN A 76 9.62 20.93 -14.48
CA ASN A 76 9.56 21.79 -15.65
C ASN A 76 9.50 23.27 -15.21
N GLY A 77 10.04 24.16 -16.03
CA GLY A 77 10.00 25.60 -15.79
C GLY A 77 11.01 26.10 -14.73
N LEU A 78 12.05 25.30 -14.47
CA LEU A 78 13.17 25.65 -13.58
C LEU A 78 14.49 25.59 -14.33
N GLU A 79 15.44 26.42 -13.92
CA GLU A 79 16.81 26.37 -14.40
C GLU A 79 17.58 25.17 -13.80
N ASP A 80 18.59 24.64 -14.52
CA ASP A 80 19.38 23.48 -14.07
C ASP A 80 20.01 23.69 -12.70
N GLY A 81 20.50 24.91 -12.42
CA GLY A 81 21.05 25.29 -11.12
C GLY A 81 20.00 25.25 -9.99
N GLN A 82 18.75 25.52 -10.29
CA GLN A 82 17.63 25.40 -9.35
C GLN A 82 17.26 23.94 -9.12
N ILE A 83 17.24 23.13 -10.18
CA ILE A 83 16.94 21.68 -10.11
C ILE A 83 17.97 20.98 -9.22
N LEU A 84 19.26 21.28 -9.36
CA LEU A 84 20.31 20.73 -8.49
C LEU A 84 20.08 21.06 -7.03
N LYS A 85 19.84 22.35 -6.71
CA LYS A 85 19.59 22.79 -5.33
C LYS A 85 18.36 22.14 -4.71
N ILE A 86 17.26 22.01 -5.47
CA ILE A 86 16.05 21.33 -5.01
C ILE A 86 16.32 19.85 -4.75
N THR A 87 17.03 19.19 -5.67
CA THR A 87 17.38 17.77 -5.52
C THR A 87 18.21 17.52 -4.26
N ASP A 88 19.17 18.39 -3.97
CA ASP A 88 19.98 18.30 -2.75
C ASP A 88 19.15 18.58 -1.49
N GLU A 89 18.21 19.52 -1.56
CA GLU A 89 17.31 19.83 -0.45
C GLU A 89 16.32 18.68 -0.19
N ILE A 90 15.77 18.05 -1.22
CA ILE A 90 14.95 16.84 -1.11
C ILE A 90 15.72 15.71 -0.40
N LYS A 91 17.01 15.53 -0.73
CA LYS A 91 17.90 14.57 -0.05
C LYS A 91 18.14 14.97 1.40
N ARG A 92 18.49 16.25 1.67
CA ARG A 92 18.72 16.78 3.03
C ARG A 92 17.52 16.56 3.94
N LEU A 93 16.32 16.86 3.44
CA LEU A 93 15.06 16.67 4.16
C LEU A 93 14.62 15.23 4.24
N ARG A 94 15.25 14.32 3.50
CA ARG A 94 14.86 12.92 3.34
C ARG A 94 13.40 12.81 2.93
N LEU A 95 12.98 13.64 1.96
CA LEU A 95 11.57 13.81 1.62
C LEU A 95 10.92 12.48 1.16
N VAL A 96 11.61 11.72 0.30
CA VAL A 96 11.08 10.45 -0.24
C VAL A 96 10.79 9.45 0.88
N GLU A 97 11.70 9.30 1.85
CA GLU A 97 11.50 8.41 2.99
C GLU A 97 10.39 8.90 3.93
N ARG A 98 10.25 10.24 4.08
CA ARG A 98 9.15 10.82 4.87
C ARG A 98 7.81 10.59 4.18
N LEU A 99 7.74 10.77 2.86
CA LEU A 99 6.54 10.48 2.06
C LEU A 99 6.18 9.00 2.10
N ALA A 100 7.16 8.10 1.94
CA ALA A 100 6.94 6.67 2.06
C ALA A 100 6.34 6.32 3.42
N LYS A 101 6.92 6.83 4.51
CA LYS A 101 6.42 6.61 5.86
C LYS A 101 5.03 7.19 6.07
N LEU A 102 4.76 8.39 5.56
CA LEU A 102 3.47 9.06 5.64
C LEU A 102 2.37 8.24 4.97
N LEU A 103 2.60 7.81 3.72
CA LEU A 103 1.65 7.05 2.94
C LEU A 103 1.46 5.62 3.46
N ILE A 104 2.53 4.95 3.92
CA ILE A 104 2.42 3.63 4.56
C ILE A 104 1.56 3.73 5.82
N TRP A 105 1.79 4.74 6.66
CA TRP A 105 1.03 4.91 7.88
C TRP A 105 -0.41 5.36 7.64
N SER A 106 -0.68 6.17 6.60
CA SER A 106 -2.06 6.49 6.22
C SER A 106 -2.83 5.24 5.78
N ARG A 107 -2.22 4.36 4.99
CA ARG A 107 -2.82 3.07 4.59
C ARG A 107 -3.02 2.11 5.75
N LEU A 108 -2.05 2.07 6.69
CA LEU A 108 -2.09 1.16 7.83
C LEU A 108 -3.09 1.59 8.90
N TYR A 109 -3.11 2.87 9.28
CA TYR A 109 -3.93 3.39 10.37
C TYR A 109 -5.17 4.19 9.89
N GLY A 110 -5.33 4.32 8.57
CA GLY A 110 -6.33 5.16 7.95
C GLY A 110 -5.94 6.63 7.84
N ARG A 111 -5.12 7.14 8.76
CA ARG A 111 -4.64 8.53 8.77
C ARG A 111 -3.20 8.59 9.26
N ALA A 112 -2.43 9.52 8.68
CA ALA A 112 -1.11 9.88 9.16
C ALA A 112 -0.90 11.39 8.98
N TYR A 113 0.08 11.93 9.68
CA TYR A 113 0.28 13.36 9.73
C TYR A 113 1.73 13.72 9.41
N LEU A 114 1.91 14.80 8.64
CA LEU A 114 3.20 15.40 8.34
C LEU A 114 3.26 16.78 8.99
N VAL A 115 4.22 16.99 9.87
CA VAL A 115 4.48 18.27 10.54
C VAL A 115 5.64 18.95 9.87
N PHE A 116 5.48 20.25 9.57
CA PHE A 116 6.53 21.13 9.02
C PHE A 116 7.36 21.66 10.19
N GLY A 117 8.63 21.31 10.22
CA GLY A 117 9.62 21.85 11.17
C GLY A 117 10.15 23.19 10.66
N LEU A 118 9.59 24.29 11.14
CA LEU A 118 9.86 25.64 10.67
C LEU A 118 10.67 26.43 11.70
N ALA A 119 11.64 27.20 11.25
CA ALA A 119 12.42 28.15 12.03
C ALA A 119 11.91 29.59 11.82
N ASP A 120 10.60 29.81 12.07
CA ASP A 120 9.93 31.09 11.91
C ASP A 120 9.84 31.90 13.24
N GLY A 121 10.29 31.30 14.34
CA GLY A 121 10.28 31.91 15.67
C GLY A 121 8.90 31.98 16.33
N LEU A 122 7.87 31.38 15.71
CA LEU A 122 6.52 31.36 16.24
C LEU A 122 6.21 30.04 16.95
N PRO A 123 5.36 30.06 18.00
CA PRO A 123 4.85 28.84 18.62
C PRO A 123 4.06 28.00 17.64
N LEU A 124 3.93 26.71 17.92
CA LEU A 124 3.24 25.76 17.04
C LEU A 124 1.73 26.02 16.88
N ASP A 125 1.11 26.66 17.84
CA ASP A 125 -0.33 27.03 17.83
C ASP A 125 -0.62 28.30 17.00
N GLN A 126 0.40 29.01 16.57
CA GLN A 126 0.25 30.16 15.68
C GLN A 126 0.22 29.74 14.21
N PRO A 127 -0.58 30.42 13.36
CA PRO A 127 -0.66 30.09 11.94
C PRO A 127 0.71 30.24 11.24
N PHE A 128 0.96 29.36 10.30
CA PHE A 128 2.08 29.47 9.38
C PHE A 128 1.62 30.12 8.08
N GLU A 129 2.28 31.23 7.72
CA GLU A 129 2.10 31.93 6.46
C GLU A 129 3.36 31.76 5.62
N ILE A 130 3.23 31.16 4.45
CA ILE A 130 4.37 30.87 3.57
C ILE A 130 5.12 32.13 3.14
N GLU A 131 4.40 33.23 2.98
CA GLU A 131 4.98 34.52 2.58
C GLU A 131 6.01 35.07 3.59
N LYS A 132 5.81 34.74 4.86
CA LYS A 132 6.69 35.17 5.96
C LYS A 132 7.89 34.23 6.18
N LEU A 133 7.93 33.09 5.48
CA LEU A 133 9.02 32.13 5.60
C LEU A 133 10.31 32.76 5.02
N ARG A 134 11.34 32.80 5.85
CA ARG A 134 12.68 33.27 5.44
C ARG A 134 13.44 32.13 4.74
N GLN A 135 14.45 32.51 3.98
CA GLN A 135 15.40 31.58 3.39
C GLN A 135 16.05 30.72 4.49
N GLY A 136 16.15 29.42 4.27
CA GLY A 136 16.58 28.43 5.28
C GLY A 136 15.58 28.17 6.38
N GLY A 137 14.34 28.65 6.28
CA GLY A 137 13.32 28.50 7.33
C GLY A 137 12.72 27.11 7.46
N LEU A 138 12.79 26.27 6.44
CA LEU A 138 12.36 24.86 6.52
C LEU A 138 13.51 23.99 7.01
N GLN A 139 13.34 23.38 8.19
CA GLN A 139 14.39 22.59 8.84
C GLN A 139 14.23 21.09 8.61
N PHE A 140 13.02 20.56 8.81
CA PHE A 140 12.74 19.13 8.70
C PHE A 140 11.25 18.85 8.48
N PHE A 141 10.94 17.60 8.13
CA PHE A 141 9.61 17.04 8.19
C PHE A 141 9.54 15.95 9.26
N THR A 142 8.46 15.93 10.03
CA THR A 142 8.19 14.86 11.00
C THR A 142 6.90 14.16 10.65
N VAL A 143 6.94 12.83 10.53
CA VAL A 143 5.75 12.01 10.29
C VAL A 143 5.26 11.44 11.61
N LEU A 144 3.96 11.61 11.90
CA LEU A 144 3.31 11.15 13.11
C LEU A 144 2.21 10.14 12.78
N LYS A 145 2.09 9.11 13.63
CA LYS A 145 1.00 8.13 13.58
C LYS A 145 -0.31 8.76 14.05
N LYS A 146 -1.44 8.21 13.61
CA LYS A 146 -2.79 8.57 14.06
C LYS A 146 -2.91 8.65 15.59
N SER A 147 -2.39 7.66 16.31
CA SER A 147 -2.43 7.59 17.78
C SER A 147 -1.66 8.71 18.51
N LYS A 148 -0.77 9.44 17.81
CA LYS A 148 -0.01 10.56 18.38
C LYS A 148 -0.64 11.92 18.16
N VAL A 149 -1.67 12.03 17.34
CA VAL A 149 -2.31 13.28 16.97
C VAL A 149 -3.81 13.18 17.17
N GLN A 150 -4.36 14.09 17.97
CA GLN A 150 -5.78 14.19 18.22
C GLN A 150 -6.32 15.49 17.61
N PRO A 151 -7.33 15.47 16.73
CA PRO A 151 -8.00 16.67 16.27
C PRO A 151 -8.74 17.35 17.43
N LEU A 152 -8.66 18.67 17.53
CA LEU A 152 -9.43 19.45 18.50
C LEU A 152 -10.68 19.99 17.78
N ASN A 153 -11.81 19.32 17.97
CA ASN A 153 -13.09 19.63 17.31
C ASN A 153 -13.84 20.80 17.98
N GLN A 154 -13.13 21.79 18.47
CA GLN A 154 -13.71 23.00 19.08
C GLN A 154 -13.84 24.15 18.06
N GLU A 155 -12.92 24.20 17.12
CA GLU A 155 -12.85 25.23 16.08
C GLU A 155 -12.52 24.54 14.75
N TYR A 156 -13.22 24.92 13.68
CA TYR A 156 -13.01 24.39 12.34
C TYR A 156 -12.48 25.47 11.40
N VAL A 157 -11.71 25.06 10.42
CA VAL A 157 -11.26 25.95 9.34
C VAL A 157 -12.47 26.38 8.51
N PRO A 158 -12.66 27.68 8.22
CA PRO A 158 -13.72 28.14 7.34
C PRO A 158 -13.67 27.41 5.99
N LEU A 159 -14.85 27.06 5.46
CA LEU A 159 -14.96 26.21 4.25
C LEU A 159 -14.21 26.80 3.05
N GLU A 160 -14.16 28.13 2.93
CA GLU A 160 -13.43 28.85 1.88
C GLU A 160 -11.91 28.65 1.96
N LEU A 161 -11.39 28.34 3.15
CA LEU A 161 -9.95 28.13 3.41
C LEU A 161 -9.56 26.66 3.55
N SER A 162 -10.55 25.75 3.67
CA SER A 162 -10.34 24.32 3.86
C SER A 162 -10.20 23.53 2.55
N ALA A 163 -10.09 24.19 1.41
CA ALA A 163 -10.09 23.58 0.09
C ALA A 163 -11.29 22.66 -0.18
N GLY A 164 -12.44 22.99 0.41
CA GLY A 164 -13.68 22.20 0.26
C GLY A 164 -13.77 21.00 1.21
N GLU A 165 -12.82 20.79 2.12
CA GLU A 165 -12.89 19.76 3.16
C GLU A 165 -13.78 20.25 4.31
N PRO A 166 -15.02 19.76 4.46
CA PRO A 166 -15.85 20.11 5.60
C PRO A 166 -15.22 19.57 6.88
N GLU A 167 -15.42 20.26 7.99
CA GLU A 167 -14.98 19.83 9.33
C GLU A 167 -13.46 19.62 9.48
N GLN A 168 -12.63 20.39 8.75
CA GLN A 168 -11.20 20.40 9.00
C GLN A 168 -10.91 21.10 10.35
N PRO A 169 -10.32 20.42 11.36
CA PRO A 169 -10.00 21.04 12.64
C PRO A 169 -8.99 22.18 12.47
N MET A 170 -9.23 23.32 13.13
CA MET A 170 -8.28 24.43 13.19
C MET A 170 -7.00 24.05 13.93
N TYR A 171 -7.11 23.20 14.94
CA TYR A 171 -5.99 22.81 15.78
C TYR A 171 -5.95 21.29 15.99
N TYR A 172 -4.74 20.80 16.18
CA TYR A 172 -4.46 19.43 16.57
C TYR A 172 -3.63 19.41 17.85
N GLN A 173 -3.78 18.35 18.62
CA GLN A 173 -3.00 18.08 19.83
C GLN A 173 -2.03 16.93 19.54
N ILE A 174 -0.75 17.17 19.75
CA ILE A 174 0.30 16.17 19.55
C ILE A 174 0.77 15.66 20.91
N SER A 175 0.76 14.34 21.10
CA SER A 175 1.32 13.69 22.28
C SER A 175 2.83 13.49 22.09
N ASN A 176 3.63 14.16 22.89
CA ASN A 176 5.07 14.02 22.91
C ASN A 176 5.50 12.77 23.71
N GLY A 177 6.72 12.26 23.45
CA GLY A 177 7.22 11.05 24.10
C GLY A 177 7.40 11.14 25.62
N ASN A 178 7.48 12.36 26.16
CA ASN A 178 7.62 12.65 27.60
C ASN A 178 6.27 12.89 28.33
N GLY A 179 5.15 12.56 27.69
CA GLY A 179 3.81 12.76 28.25
C GLY A 179 3.28 14.19 28.15
N THR A 180 4.04 15.14 27.62
CA THR A 180 3.55 16.48 27.35
C THR A 180 2.73 16.52 26.07
N GLN A 181 1.84 17.49 25.98
CA GLN A 181 1.00 17.71 24.80
C GLN A 181 1.30 19.08 24.21
N SER A 182 1.34 19.16 22.90
CA SER A 182 1.55 20.42 22.16
C SER A 182 0.37 20.68 21.25
N LYS A 183 -0.19 21.89 21.30
CA LYS A 183 -1.22 22.36 20.37
C LYS A 183 -0.54 22.83 19.10
N ILE A 184 -1.01 22.42 17.92
CA ILE A 184 -0.48 22.84 16.63
C ILE A 184 -1.60 23.34 15.72
N HIS A 185 -1.36 24.44 15.00
CA HIS A 185 -2.28 24.99 14.04
C HIS A 185 -2.30 24.17 12.75
N HIS A 186 -3.46 24.04 12.08
CA HIS A 186 -3.64 23.23 10.86
C HIS A 186 -2.68 23.59 9.72
N SER A 187 -2.24 24.84 9.60
CA SER A 187 -1.30 25.25 8.56
C SER A 187 0.10 24.64 8.69
N ARG A 188 0.48 24.18 9.91
CA ARG A 188 1.79 23.58 10.23
C ARG A 188 1.80 22.06 10.19
N ILE A 189 0.63 21.46 10.00
CA ILE A 189 0.45 20.02 9.95
C ILE A 189 -0.41 19.65 8.75
N MET A 190 -0.10 18.55 8.10
CA MET A 190 -0.88 17.99 7.01
C MET A 190 -1.44 16.65 7.46
N CYS A 191 -2.75 16.46 7.37
CA CYS A 191 -3.40 15.17 7.56
C CYS A 191 -3.53 14.48 6.20
N VAL A 192 -3.05 13.24 6.08
CA VAL A 192 -3.24 12.39 4.90
C VAL A 192 -4.13 11.23 5.31
N LYS A 193 -5.30 11.15 4.67
CA LYS A 193 -6.28 10.10 4.86
C LYS A 193 -6.09 9.00 3.82
N HIS A 194 -6.43 7.78 4.15
CA HIS A 194 -6.60 6.68 3.21
C HIS A 194 -8.09 6.47 2.96
N GLY A 195 -8.50 6.55 1.69
CA GLY A 195 -9.92 6.62 1.35
C GLY A 195 -10.62 7.85 1.92
N ASP A 196 -11.91 7.98 1.69
CA ASP A 196 -12.69 9.16 2.07
C ASP A 196 -12.85 9.28 3.60
N GLU A 197 -13.12 8.16 4.25
CA GLU A 197 -13.36 8.12 5.71
C GLU A 197 -12.06 8.08 6.53
N GLY A 198 -10.91 7.84 5.92
CA GLY A 198 -9.64 7.67 6.61
C GLY A 198 -9.62 6.40 7.47
N GLU A 199 -10.10 5.29 6.91
CA GLU A 199 -10.07 3.97 7.51
C GLU A 199 -8.83 3.19 7.05
N SER A 200 -8.39 2.21 7.88
CA SER A 200 -7.27 1.34 7.51
C SER A 200 -7.60 0.49 6.29
N LEU A 201 -6.66 0.40 5.35
CA LEU A 201 -6.76 -0.55 4.22
C LEU A 201 -7.00 -1.99 4.72
N LEU A 202 -6.34 -2.35 5.83
CA LEU A 202 -6.44 -3.69 6.39
C LEU A 202 -7.86 -4.03 6.88
N LEU A 203 -8.68 -3.04 7.21
CA LEU A 203 -10.06 -3.26 7.62
C LEU A 203 -10.86 -3.92 6.50
N ALA A 204 -10.76 -3.42 5.27
CA ALA A 204 -11.50 -3.94 4.12
C ALA A 204 -11.10 -5.38 3.75
N ILE A 205 -9.84 -5.74 3.94
CA ILE A 205 -9.30 -7.05 3.55
C ILE A 205 -9.12 -8.00 4.74
N TYR A 206 -9.51 -7.60 5.94
CA TYR A 206 -9.21 -8.31 7.20
C TYR A 206 -9.63 -9.77 7.16
N TYR A 207 -10.88 -10.05 6.80
CA TYR A 207 -11.41 -11.41 6.76
C TYR A 207 -10.75 -12.27 5.68
N THR A 208 -10.54 -11.72 4.51
CA THR A 208 -9.91 -12.43 3.40
C THR A 208 -8.47 -12.82 3.75
N LEU A 209 -7.72 -11.89 4.33
CA LEU A 209 -6.35 -12.12 4.79
C LEU A 209 -6.31 -13.14 5.92
N ARG A 210 -7.20 -13.01 6.92
CA ARG A 210 -7.32 -13.98 8.03
C ARG A 210 -7.62 -15.39 7.53
N ASN A 211 -8.54 -15.53 6.58
CA ASN A 211 -8.90 -16.82 6.03
C ASN A 211 -7.74 -17.46 5.26
N TYR A 212 -7.01 -16.69 4.48
CA TYR A 212 -5.79 -17.15 3.81
C TYR A 212 -4.73 -17.64 4.81
N ILE A 213 -4.43 -16.84 5.83
CA ILE A 213 -3.44 -17.20 6.87
C ILE A 213 -3.88 -18.45 7.62
N ALA A 214 -5.16 -18.53 8.03
CA ALA A 214 -5.72 -19.70 8.73
C ALA A 214 -5.67 -20.96 7.87
N THR A 215 -5.97 -20.83 6.56
CA THR A 215 -5.88 -21.97 5.63
C THR A 215 -4.45 -22.48 5.50
N ASN A 216 -3.47 -21.58 5.39
CA ASN A 216 -2.05 -21.98 5.35
C ASN A 216 -1.61 -22.66 6.65
N ALA A 217 -1.99 -22.12 7.81
CA ALA A 217 -1.69 -22.73 9.11
C ALA A 217 -2.35 -24.10 9.27
N GLY A 218 -3.63 -24.22 8.86
CA GLY A 218 -4.36 -25.49 8.85
C GLY A 218 -3.72 -26.51 7.91
N ALA A 219 -3.31 -26.10 6.72
CA ALA A 219 -2.59 -26.94 5.77
C ALA A 219 -1.27 -27.47 6.35
N ALA A 220 -0.49 -26.60 6.99
CA ALA A 220 0.75 -27.00 7.66
C ALA A 220 0.50 -28.01 8.78
N SER A 221 -0.54 -27.80 9.61
CA SER A 221 -0.92 -28.75 10.65
C SER A 221 -1.33 -30.11 10.07
N LEU A 222 -2.12 -30.11 9.00
CA LEU A 222 -2.51 -31.36 8.32
C LEU A 222 -1.30 -32.11 7.77
N VAL A 223 -0.29 -31.44 7.24
CA VAL A 223 0.96 -32.06 6.77
C VAL A 223 1.71 -32.71 7.95
N HIS A 224 1.74 -32.08 9.12
CA HIS A 224 2.34 -32.69 10.33
C HIS A 224 1.55 -33.89 10.83
N GLU A 225 0.23 -33.90 10.66
CA GLU A 225 -0.67 -34.98 11.03
C GLU A 225 -0.87 -36.01 9.90
N ALA A 226 -0.12 -35.90 8.80
CA ALA A 226 -0.30 -36.70 7.58
C ALA A 226 -0.25 -38.21 7.80
N LYS A 227 0.33 -38.63 8.89
CA LYS A 227 0.46 -40.03 9.25
C LYS A 227 0.03 -40.25 10.71
N ILE A 228 -1.11 -40.88 10.88
CA ILE A 228 -1.59 -41.29 12.19
C ILE A 228 -1.33 -42.78 12.36
N ASP A 229 -0.56 -43.09 13.40
CA ASP A 229 -0.35 -44.48 13.80
C ASP A 229 -1.42 -44.89 14.79
N VAL A 230 -2.17 -45.92 14.43
CA VAL A 230 -3.19 -46.50 15.28
C VAL A 230 -2.68 -47.84 15.81
N ILE A 231 -2.53 -47.95 17.13
CA ILE A 231 -2.21 -49.20 17.81
C ILE A 231 -3.50 -49.67 18.51
N ARG A 232 -4.00 -50.84 18.14
CA ARG A 232 -5.11 -51.45 18.81
C ARG A 232 -4.59 -52.40 19.87
N THR A 233 -4.85 -52.09 21.12
CA THR A 233 -4.43 -52.89 22.28
C THR A 233 -5.66 -53.56 22.90
N PRO A 234 -5.72 -54.88 23.06
CA PRO A 234 -6.80 -55.56 23.76
C PRO A 234 -6.93 -55.05 25.21
N ASP A 235 -8.17 -54.92 25.67
CA ASP A 235 -8.52 -54.50 27.03
C ASP A 235 -7.87 -53.15 27.47
N LEU A 236 -7.68 -52.22 26.51
CA LEU A 236 -7.02 -50.93 26.73
C LEU A 236 -7.62 -50.18 27.91
N MET A 237 -8.95 -50.13 28.03
CA MET A 237 -9.63 -49.37 29.11
C MET A 237 -9.33 -49.94 30.49
N MET A 238 -9.30 -51.27 30.63
CA MET A 238 -8.93 -51.90 31.93
C MET A 238 -7.45 -51.66 32.26
N LYS A 239 -6.57 -51.78 31.25
CA LYS A 239 -5.15 -51.52 31.44
C LYS A 239 -4.83 -50.04 31.77
N ILE A 240 -5.62 -49.08 31.26
CA ILE A 240 -5.49 -47.66 31.62
C ILE A 240 -5.88 -47.46 33.08
N ILE A 241 -6.97 -48.06 33.56
CA ILE A 241 -7.43 -47.86 34.94
C ILE A 241 -6.42 -48.45 35.94
N ASP A 242 -5.89 -49.64 35.67
CA ASP A 242 -5.04 -50.35 36.59
C ASP A 242 -3.56 -49.95 36.54
N ARG A 243 -3.04 -49.52 35.35
CA ARG A 243 -1.60 -49.33 35.09
C ARG A 243 -1.33 -48.13 34.16
N THR A 244 -1.94 -46.99 34.38
CA THR A 244 -1.78 -45.80 33.54
C THR A 244 -0.32 -45.40 33.34
N LYS A 245 0.50 -45.42 34.40
CA LYS A 245 1.90 -45.03 34.35
C LYS A 245 2.74 -45.94 33.45
N ASP A 246 2.61 -47.26 33.63
CA ASP A 246 3.32 -48.26 32.83
C ASP A 246 2.97 -48.18 31.34
N MET A 247 1.69 -47.90 31.05
CA MET A 247 1.22 -47.69 29.67
C MET A 247 1.79 -46.45 29.03
N MET A 248 1.87 -45.32 29.76
CA MET A 248 2.46 -44.10 29.26
C MET A 248 3.98 -44.24 29.00
N GLU A 249 4.69 -44.90 29.91
CA GLU A 249 6.13 -45.18 29.74
C GLU A 249 6.36 -46.11 28.55
N ARG A 250 5.53 -47.13 28.35
CA ARG A 250 5.64 -48.05 27.21
C ARG A 250 5.38 -47.33 25.88
N PHE A 251 4.29 -46.57 25.75
CA PHE A 251 4.01 -45.87 24.50
C PHE A 251 5.00 -44.75 24.25
N GLY A 252 5.52 -44.10 25.29
CA GLY A 252 6.62 -43.13 25.19
C GLY A 252 7.89 -43.77 24.65
N ALA A 253 8.27 -44.94 25.17
CA ALA A 253 9.41 -45.73 24.66
C ALA A 253 9.21 -46.22 23.22
N ALA A 254 8.01 -46.69 22.87
CA ALA A 254 7.68 -47.13 21.51
C ALA A 254 7.75 -45.95 20.52
N ALA A 255 7.25 -44.78 20.89
CA ALA A 255 7.32 -43.55 20.08
C ALA A 255 8.80 -43.10 19.88
N LEU A 256 9.63 -43.19 20.92
CA LEU A 256 11.04 -42.84 20.86
C LEU A 256 11.80 -43.81 19.93
N LEU A 257 11.58 -45.11 20.07
CA LEU A 257 12.20 -46.16 19.22
C LEU A 257 11.79 -45.99 17.75
N LYS A 258 10.55 -45.65 17.48
CA LYS A 258 10.06 -45.38 16.14
C LYS A 258 10.72 -44.12 15.55
N SER A 259 10.88 -43.06 16.34
CA SER A 259 11.48 -41.81 15.92
C SER A 259 12.97 -41.97 15.58
N ILE A 260 13.74 -42.70 16.39
CA ILE A 260 15.19 -42.84 16.25
C ILE A 260 15.58 -43.95 15.25
N ASN A 261 14.92 -45.09 15.31
CA ASN A 261 15.35 -46.28 14.57
C ASN A 261 14.40 -46.69 13.44
N GLY A 262 13.28 -45.96 13.23
CA GLY A 262 12.24 -46.32 12.26
C GLY A 262 11.54 -47.64 12.55
N MET A 263 11.70 -48.19 13.77
CA MET A 263 11.21 -49.49 14.18
C MET A 263 10.11 -49.31 15.24
N LEU A 264 8.95 -49.89 14.99
CA LEU A 264 7.85 -49.92 15.95
C LEU A 264 7.79 -51.32 16.59
N VAL A 265 7.89 -51.36 17.92
CA VAL A 265 7.75 -52.59 18.71
C VAL A 265 6.38 -52.66 19.33
N ILE A 266 5.62 -53.69 18.98
CA ILE A 266 4.26 -53.97 19.48
C ILE A 266 4.20 -55.34 20.11
N ASP A 267 3.20 -55.59 20.96
CA ASP A 267 2.96 -56.91 21.54
C ASP A 267 2.30 -57.84 20.48
N LYS A 268 2.37 -59.15 20.70
CA LYS A 268 1.84 -60.17 19.81
C LYS A 268 0.34 -59.99 19.54
N ASP A 269 -0.40 -59.53 20.54
CA ASP A 269 -1.85 -59.35 20.49
C ASP A 269 -2.28 -57.94 20.11
N GLU A 270 -1.35 -57.06 19.74
CA GLU A 270 -1.59 -55.69 19.28
C GLU A 270 -1.57 -55.62 17.77
N GLU A 271 -2.48 -54.81 17.22
CA GLU A 271 -2.52 -54.53 15.79
C GLU A 271 -2.04 -53.12 15.54
N TYR A 272 -1.19 -52.95 14.53
CA TYR A 272 -0.71 -51.65 14.04
C TYR A 272 -1.31 -51.32 12.68
N GLU A 273 -1.92 -50.16 12.56
CA GLU A 273 -2.42 -49.61 11.31
C GLU A 273 -1.84 -48.20 11.13
N SER A 274 -1.26 -47.92 9.99
CA SER A 274 -0.84 -46.56 9.63
C SER A 274 -1.86 -45.97 8.67
N LYS A 275 -2.57 -44.90 9.10
CA LYS A 275 -3.49 -44.16 8.26
C LYS A 275 -2.75 -42.93 7.68
N SER A 276 -2.68 -42.86 6.36
CA SER A 276 -2.15 -41.69 5.66
C SER A 276 -3.29 -40.91 5.00
N TYR A 277 -3.25 -39.60 5.12
CA TYR A 277 -4.20 -38.72 4.44
C TYR A 277 -3.62 -38.28 3.09
N THR A 278 -4.50 -38.20 2.08
CA THR A 278 -4.15 -37.63 0.77
C THR A 278 -4.58 -36.17 0.72
N PHE A 279 -3.68 -35.31 0.28
CA PHE A 279 -3.89 -33.84 0.24
C PHE A 279 -4.14 -33.33 -1.18
N GLY A 280 -4.73 -34.14 -2.06
CA GLY A 280 -4.84 -33.87 -3.49
C GLY A 280 -5.50 -32.53 -3.87
N GLY A 281 -6.48 -32.05 -3.10
CA GLY A 281 -7.16 -30.76 -3.37
C GLY A 281 -6.62 -29.56 -2.60
N LEU A 282 -5.69 -29.77 -1.67
CA LEU A 282 -5.20 -28.70 -0.79
C LEU A 282 -4.44 -27.58 -1.54
N PRO A 283 -3.55 -27.89 -2.49
CA PRO A 283 -2.86 -26.85 -3.26
C PRO A 283 -3.82 -25.95 -4.06
N ASP A 284 -4.89 -26.52 -4.61
CA ASP A 284 -5.89 -25.77 -5.38
C ASP A 284 -6.70 -24.84 -4.47
N LEU A 285 -7.09 -25.32 -3.30
CA LEU A 285 -7.78 -24.52 -2.29
C LEU A 285 -6.90 -23.34 -1.81
N MET A 286 -5.63 -23.61 -1.52
CA MET A 286 -4.68 -22.56 -1.11
C MET A 286 -4.48 -21.50 -2.21
N ARG A 287 -4.44 -21.94 -3.48
CA ARG A 287 -4.36 -21.02 -4.63
C ARG A 287 -5.60 -20.15 -4.74
N GLU A 288 -6.78 -20.74 -4.57
CA GLU A 288 -8.05 -20.01 -4.62
C GLU A 288 -8.13 -18.92 -3.54
N PHE A 289 -7.81 -19.24 -2.28
CA PHE A 289 -7.72 -18.22 -1.23
C PHE A 289 -6.65 -17.15 -1.51
N GLY A 290 -5.54 -17.55 -2.13
CA GLY A 290 -4.52 -16.61 -2.57
C GLY A 290 -5.04 -15.66 -3.66
N GLN A 291 -5.80 -16.15 -4.64
CA GLN A 291 -6.42 -15.34 -5.69
C GLN A 291 -7.48 -14.38 -5.12
N GLN A 292 -8.31 -14.84 -4.20
CA GLN A 292 -9.27 -13.98 -3.49
C GLN A 292 -8.55 -12.87 -2.71
N THR A 293 -7.43 -13.19 -2.06
CA THR A 293 -6.63 -12.19 -1.34
C THR A 293 -5.98 -11.19 -2.30
N SER A 294 -5.53 -11.64 -3.46
CA SER A 294 -5.00 -10.81 -4.54
C SER A 294 -6.05 -9.83 -5.06
N GLY A 295 -7.27 -10.32 -5.34
CA GLY A 295 -8.39 -9.49 -5.74
C GLY A 295 -8.81 -8.49 -4.67
N ALA A 296 -8.91 -8.91 -3.40
CA ALA A 296 -9.26 -8.03 -2.30
C ALA A 296 -8.21 -6.94 -2.04
N ALA A 297 -6.92 -7.24 -2.28
CA ALA A 297 -5.81 -6.30 -2.17
C ALA A 297 -5.66 -5.42 -3.41
N ASP A 298 -6.42 -5.68 -4.47
CA ASP A 298 -6.30 -5.05 -5.78
C ASP A 298 -4.85 -5.07 -6.31
N MET A 299 -4.19 -6.22 -6.17
CA MET A 299 -2.82 -6.45 -6.60
C MET A 299 -2.73 -7.73 -7.42
N PRO A 300 -2.02 -7.76 -8.56
CA PRO A 300 -1.83 -8.97 -9.33
C PRO A 300 -1.27 -10.11 -8.50
N TYR A 301 -1.78 -11.32 -8.72
CA TYR A 301 -1.31 -12.51 -8.02
C TYR A 301 0.20 -12.72 -8.20
N THR A 302 0.71 -12.48 -9.40
CA THR A 302 2.14 -12.53 -9.72
C THR A 302 2.97 -11.56 -8.89
N LEU A 303 2.46 -10.34 -8.69
CA LEU A 303 3.14 -9.33 -7.88
C LEU A 303 3.06 -9.67 -6.39
N LEU A 304 1.91 -10.17 -5.94
CA LEU A 304 1.68 -10.43 -4.51
C LEU A 304 2.40 -11.69 -4.04
N PHE A 305 2.31 -12.79 -4.80
CA PHE A 305 2.86 -14.11 -4.43
C PHE A 305 4.15 -14.49 -5.16
N GLY A 306 4.55 -13.77 -6.21
CA GLY A 306 5.75 -14.07 -7.01
C GLY A 306 5.59 -15.31 -7.90
N GLN A 307 4.38 -15.79 -8.11
CA GLN A 307 4.07 -16.96 -8.91
C GLN A 307 3.13 -16.58 -10.05
N THR A 308 3.32 -17.17 -11.23
CA THR A 308 2.39 -17.02 -12.34
C THR A 308 1.16 -17.90 -12.11
N THR A 309 -0.02 -17.37 -12.43
CA THR A 309 -1.23 -18.20 -12.51
C THR A 309 -1.13 -19.16 -13.70
N SER A 310 -1.47 -20.44 -13.50
CA SER A 310 -1.51 -21.39 -14.60
C SER A 310 -2.67 -21.07 -15.55
N GLY A 311 -2.40 -20.79 -16.83
CA GLY A 311 -3.42 -20.49 -17.87
C GLY A 311 -2.82 -20.08 -19.22
N LEU A 312 -3.64 -20.05 -20.25
CA LEU A 312 -3.23 -19.99 -21.67
C LEU A 312 -2.63 -18.63 -22.13
N ASN A 313 -2.68 -17.53 -21.35
CA ASN A 313 -2.13 -16.20 -21.69
C ASN A 313 -1.29 -15.63 -20.54
N ASN A 314 -0.17 -16.24 -20.25
CA ASN A 314 0.45 -16.20 -18.94
C ASN A 314 1.64 -15.24 -18.80
N SER A 315 1.70 -14.12 -19.55
CA SER A 315 2.78 -13.15 -19.32
C SER A 315 2.59 -12.36 -18.01
N GLY A 316 1.36 -12.28 -17.47
CA GLY A 316 1.03 -11.39 -16.34
C GLY A 316 1.27 -9.91 -16.63
N GLU A 317 1.64 -9.59 -17.87
CA GLU A 317 2.00 -8.24 -18.30
C GLU A 317 0.79 -7.30 -18.28
N PHE A 318 -0.36 -7.79 -18.74
CA PHE A 318 -1.60 -7.03 -18.71
C PHE A 318 -2.00 -6.67 -17.27
N ASP A 319 -1.89 -7.62 -16.35
CA ASP A 319 -2.22 -7.41 -14.94
C ASP A 319 -1.26 -6.40 -14.29
N LEU A 320 0.03 -6.50 -14.61
CA LEU A 320 1.04 -5.55 -14.13
C LEU A 320 0.80 -4.15 -14.69
N ARG A 321 0.43 -4.04 -15.96
CA ARG A 321 0.11 -2.75 -16.59
C ARG A 321 -1.11 -2.13 -15.93
N SER A 322 -2.19 -2.88 -15.75
CA SER A 322 -3.40 -2.42 -15.05
C SER A 322 -3.08 -1.99 -13.62
N TYR A 323 -2.23 -2.71 -12.91
CA TYR A 323 -1.76 -2.34 -11.58
C TYR A 323 -1.00 -1.00 -11.58
N TYR A 324 -0.07 -0.79 -12.53
CA TYR A 324 0.67 0.47 -12.61
C TYR A 324 -0.21 1.65 -13.05
N ASP A 325 -1.23 1.43 -13.88
CA ASP A 325 -2.21 2.46 -14.23
C ASP A 325 -3.01 2.89 -12.98
N ARG A 326 -3.39 1.95 -12.12
CA ARG A 326 -3.99 2.25 -10.82
C ARG A 326 -3.03 3.01 -9.90
N VAL A 327 -1.79 2.56 -9.77
CA VAL A 327 -0.77 3.26 -8.95
C VAL A 327 -0.54 4.68 -9.46
N ASN A 328 -0.55 4.90 -10.78
CA ASN A 328 -0.47 6.24 -11.36
C ASN A 328 -1.69 7.10 -11.00
N THR A 329 -2.87 6.53 -10.95
CA THR A 329 -4.07 7.22 -10.46
C THR A 329 -3.91 7.62 -8.98
N GLU A 330 -3.43 6.71 -8.13
CA GLU A 330 -3.13 7.02 -6.72
C GLU A 330 -2.03 8.10 -6.58
N GLN A 331 -1.01 8.13 -7.47
CA GLN A 331 -0.03 9.22 -7.50
C GLN A 331 -0.70 10.58 -7.72
N ASN A 332 -1.62 10.67 -8.69
CA ASN A 332 -2.27 11.93 -9.01
C ASN A 332 -3.29 12.35 -7.95
N TRP A 333 -4.00 11.42 -7.33
CA TRP A 333 -5.03 11.75 -6.35
C TRP A 333 -4.50 11.95 -4.93
N THR A 334 -3.47 11.21 -4.55
CA THR A 334 -2.96 11.24 -3.17
C THR A 334 -1.60 11.94 -3.07
N LEU A 335 -0.62 11.54 -3.89
CA LEU A 335 0.73 12.06 -3.76
C LEU A 335 0.89 13.47 -4.34
N ARG A 336 0.24 13.79 -5.46
CA ARG A 336 0.31 15.11 -6.10
C ARG A 336 -0.13 16.24 -5.16
N PRO A 337 -1.31 16.22 -4.52
CA PRO A 337 -1.72 17.29 -3.60
C PRO A 337 -0.77 17.47 -2.41
N ILE A 338 -0.16 16.37 -1.93
CA ILE A 338 0.85 16.42 -0.88
C ILE A 338 2.07 17.21 -1.36
N LEU A 339 2.58 16.90 -2.56
CA LEU A 339 3.75 17.57 -3.15
C LEU A 339 3.44 19.02 -3.51
N GLU A 340 2.26 19.34 -4.03
CA GLU A 340 1.81 20.70 -4.30
C GLU A 340 1.77 21.58 -3.05
N ARG A 341 1.55 21.00 -1.88
CA ARG A 341 1.65 21.72 -0.61
C ARG A 341 3.09 21.81 -0.09
N ILE A 342 3.95 20.83 -0.38
CA ILE A 342 5.33 20.75 0.12
C ILE A 342 6.28 21.59 -0.70
N PHE A 343 6.22 21.52 -2.04
CA PHE A 343 7.17 22.20 -2.92
C PHE A 343 7.21 23.72 -2.75
N PRO A 344 6.10 24.46 -2.65
CA PRO A 344 6.14 25.90 -2.38
C PRO A 344 6.91 26.25 -1.12
N VAL A 345 6.79 25.44 -0.05
CA VAL A 345 7.53 25.65 1.21
C VAL A 345 9.02 25.40 1.01
N ILE A 346 9.40 24.37 0.25
CA ILE A 346 10.80 24.10 -0.10
C ILE A 346 11.36 25.26 -0.94
N PHE A 347 10.66 25.69 -1.99
CA PHE A 347 11.10 26.78 -2.85
C PHE A 347 11.27 28.08 -2.09
N LYS A 348 10.28 28.44 -1.26
CA LYS A 348 10.38 29.65 -0.43
C LYS A 348 11.56 29.60 0.53
N SER A 349 11.81 28.43 1.12
CA SER A 349 12.96 28.23 2.01
C SER A 349 14.30 28.25 1.27
N LEU A 350 14.39 27.73 0.04
CA LEU A 350 15.64 27.70 -0.73
C LEU A 350 15.97 29.06 -1.40
N PHE A 351 14.97 29.62 -2.08
CA PHE A 351 15.18 30.77 -2.98
C PHE A 351 14.63 32.08 -2.42
N GLY A 352 13.88 32.05 -1.31
CA GLY A 352 13.18 33.22 -0.77
C GLY A 352 11.92 33.61 -1.56
N ALA A 353 11.68 32.97 -2.72
CA ALA A 353 10.51 33.18 -3.56
C ALA A 353 10.07 31.81 -4.15
N ILE A 354 8.81 31.74 -4.56
CA ILE A 354 8.28 30.59 -5.29
C ILE A 354 8.45 30.86 -6.78
N PRO A 355 9.18 30.03 -7.54
CA PRO A 355 9.34 30.21 -8.99
C PRO A 355 7.99 30.25 -9.71
N THR A 356 7.80 31.19 -10.63
CA THR A 356 6.59 31.27 -11.45
C THR A 356 6.65 30.27 -12.57
N GLY A 357 5.54 29.55 -12.81
CA GLY A 357 5.45 28.61 -13.92
C GLY A 357 6.12 27.25 -13.70
N PHE A 358 6.62 26.97 -12.48
CA PHE A 358 7.11 25.63 -12.19
C PHE A 358 5.97 24.60 -12.23
N ASN A 359 6.28 23.43 -12.73
CA ASN A 359 5.43 22.27 -12.66
C ASN A 359 6.30 21.03 -12.42
N PHE A 360 5.71 19.97 -11.88
CA PHE A 360 6.37 18.67 -11.78
C PHE A 360 5.52 17.58 -12.41
N VAL A 361 6.18 16.61 -13.01
CA VAL A 361 5.55 15.48 -13.69
C VAL A 361 6.15 14.20 -13.14
N PHE A 362 5.30 13.23 -12.82
CA PHE A 362 5.75 11.92 -12.40
C PHE A 362 6.36 11.15 -13.56
N ASN A 363 7.48 10.51 -13.31
CA ASN A 363 8.08 9.60 -14.29
C ASN A 363 7.18 8.37 -14.50
N PRO A 364 7.08 7.83 -15.71
CA PRO A 364 6.28 6.64 -16.00
C PRO A 364 6.67 5.46 -15.13
N LEU A 365 5.69 4.80 -14.52
CA LEU A 365 5.91 3.61 -13.69
C LEU A 365 6.16 2.36 -14.52
N TRP A 366 5.51 2.28 -15.68
CA TRP A 366 5.72 1.23 -16.63
C TRP A 366 6.84 1.63 -17.61
N GLN A 367 7.90 0.85 -17.60
CA GLN A 367 8.95 0.98 -18.61
C GLN A 367 8.72 -0.12 -19.64
N LEU A 368 8.56 0.30 -20.89
CA LEU A 368 8.57 -0.63 -22.02
C LEU A 368 9.88 -1.43 -22.00
N ASP A 369 9.83 -2.69 -22.37
CA ASP A 369 11.04 -3.47 -22.57
C ASP A 369 11.91 -2.80 -23.67
N VAL A 370 13.20 -3.10 -23.67
CA VAL A 370 14.17 -2.47 -24.57
C VAL A 370 13.76 -2.63 -26.05
N LYS A 371 13.17 -3.78 -26.39
CA LYS A 371 12.72 -4.06 -27.75
C LYS A 371 11.52 -3.20 -28.15
N THR A 372 10.48 -3.20 -27.32
CA THR A 372 9.27 -2.39 -27.56
C THR A 372 9.59 -0.89 -27.53
N ARG A 373 10.51 -0.45 -26.65
CA ARG A 373 11.00 0.93 -26.66
C ARG A 373 11.68 1.28 -27.97
N SER A 374 12.58 0.43 -28.46
CA SER A 374 13.26 0.65 -29.73
C SER A 374 12.29 0.67 -30.92
N GLU A 375 11.25 -0.18 -30.92
CA GLU A 375 10.20 -0.16 -31.94
C GLU A 375 9.36 1.14 -31.88
N VAL A 376 9.03 1.63 -30.71
CA VAL A 376 8.33 2.91 -30.53
C VAL A 376 9.19 4.07 -30.99
N GLU A 377 10.47 4.12 -30.60
CA GLU A 377 11.42 5.14 -31.03
C GLU A 377 11.58 5.15 -32.57
N LYS A 378 11.69 3.98 -33.19
CA LYS A 378 11.72 3.85 -34.63
C LYS A 378 10.44 4.41 -35.28
N ASN A 379 9.27 4.02 -34.79
CA ASN A 379 7.99 4.49 -35.32
C ASN A 379 7.82 6.02 -35.14
N ASN A 380 8.28 6.58 -34.02
CA ASN A 380 8.29 8.02 -33.80
C ASN A 380 9.21 8.73 -34.80
N THR A 381 10.44 8.21 -35.00
CA THR A 381 11.36 8.76 -35.99
C THR A 381 10.78 8.73 -37.40
N GLU A 382 10.16 7.62 -37.82
CA GLU A 382 9.50 7.53 -39.12
C GLU A 382 8.31 8.49 -39.27
N ARG A 383 7.56 8.72 -38.21
CA ARG A 383 6.47 9.70 -38.16
C ARG A 383 7.02 11.12 -38.32
N ASP A 384 8.06 11.46 -37.58
CA ASP A 384 8.63 12.80 -37.51
C ASP A 384 9.31 13.17 -38.83
N ILE A 385 9.99 12.23 -39.49
CA ILE A 385 10.51 12.39 -40.83
C ILE A 385 9.38 12.72 -41.85
N LYS A 386 8.25 12.00 -41.76
CA LYS A 386 7.10 12.27 -42.65
C LYS A 386 6.45 13.62 -42.40
N TYR A 387 6.44 14.11 -41.17
CA TYR A 387 5.93 15.43 -40.83
C TYR A 387 6.89 16.53 -41.28
N LEU A 388 8.20 16.30 -41.16
CA LEU A 388 9.24 17.19 -41.66
C LEU A 388 9.15 17.33 -43.20
N GLU A 389 9.06 16.21 -43.92
CA GLU A 389 8.94 16.19 -45.39
C GLU A 389 7.70 16.96 -45.91
N LYS A 390 6.62 17.00 -45.10
CA LYS A 390 5.39 17.74 -45.40
C LYS A 390 5.37 19.17 -44.86
N GLY A 391 6.44 19.65 -44.24
CA GLY A 391 6.52 20.95 -43.67
C GLY A 391 5.56 21.20 -42.49
N ILE A 392 5.07 20.11 -41.83
CA ILE A 392 4.17 20.24 -40.67
C ILE A 392 4.93 20.62 -39.42
N ILE A 393 6.15 20.13 -39.26
CA ILE A 393 7.07 20.43 -38.15
C ILE A 393 8.43 20.81 -38.71
N THR A 394 9.22 21.57 -37.96
CA THR A 394 10.57 21.97 -38.30
C THR A 394 11.61 21.11 -37.58
N GLU A 395 12.86 21.12 -38.08
CA GLU A 395 14.00 20.44 -37.43
C GLU A 395 14.21 20.95 -35.99
N ALA A 396 14.03 22.24 -35.74
CA ALA A 396 14.11 22.85 -34.43
C ALA A 396 13.03 22.31 -33.47
N MET A 397 11.80 22.06 -33.96
CA MET A 397 10.73 21.45 -33.15
C MET A 397 11.06 19.99 -32.80
N ILE A 398 11.62 19.22 -33.72
CA ILE A 398 12.08 17.86 -33.43
C ILE A 398 13.22 17.86 -32.41
N ALA A 399 14.21 18.73 -32.58
CA ALA A 399 15.34 18.86 -31.67
C ALA A 399 14.86 19.24 -30.24
N LYS A 400 13.87 20.14 -30.13
CA LYS A 400 13.26 20.52 -28.86
C LYS A 400 12.52 19.36 -28.20
N GLN A 401 11.81 18.53 -28.99
CA GLN A 401 11.16 17.33 -28.47
C GLN A 401 12.18 16.30 -27.97
N LEU A 402 13.25 16.05 -28.72
CA LEU A 402 14.32 15.13 -28.33
C LEU A 402 15.07 15.59 -27.06
N GLN A 403 15.24 16.92 -26.89
CA GLN A 403 15.77 17.49 -25.66
C GLN A 403 14.83 17.25 -24.47
N GLN A 404 13.53 17.49 -24.65
CA GLN A 404 12.52 17.28 -23.59
C GLN A 404 12.37 15.80 -23.21
N ASP A 405 12.49 14.90 -24.18
CA ASP A 405 12.43 13.46 -23.96
C ASP A 405 13.73 12.90 -23.33
N GLY A 406 14.79 13.73 -23.22
CA GLY A 406 16.08 13.31 -22.68
C GLY A 406 16.77 12.23 -23.52
N THR A 407 16.47 12.14 -24.82
CA THR A 407 17.04 11.13 -25.72
C THR A 407 18.52 11.38 -25.98
N TYR A 408 18.91 12.65 -26.01
CA TYR A 408 20.30 13.08 -26.23
C TYR A 408 20.67 14.23 -25.29
N ASP A 409 21.65 14.01 -24.45
CA ASP A 409 22.11 14.99 -23.43
C ASP A 409 22.83 16.21 -24.03
N PHE A 410 23.23 16.14 -25.31
CA PHE A 410 24.00 17.18 -25.97
C PHE A 410 23.17 18.15 -26.82
N ILE A 411 21.84 18.00 -26.89
CA ILE A 411 20.95 18.95 -27.56
C ILE A 411 20.65 20.06 -26.57
N ASP A 412 21.27 21.23 -26.77
CA ASP A 412 21.05 22.43 -25.96
C ASP A 412 20.18 23.48 -26.67
N ASP A 413 19.77 24.51 -25.93
CA ASP A 413 18.96 25.60 -26.48
C ASP A 413 19.68 26.36 -27.60
N ALA A 414 21.03 26.43 -27.55
CA ALA A 414 21.82 27.07 -28.59
C ALA A 414 21.76 26.31 -29.92
N HIS A 415 21.76 24.96 -29.85
CA HIS A 415 21.60 24.12 -31.03
C HIS A 415 20.20 24.27 -31.64
N ILE A 416 19.15 24.31 -30.80
CA ILE A 416 17.75 24.50 -31.24
C ILE A 416 17.59 25.85 -31.96
N GLN A 417 18.18 26.93 -31.38
CA GLN A 417 18.12 28.24 -31.96
C GLN A 417 18.87 28.34 -33.30
N ALA A 418 20.02 27.68 -33.42
CA ALA A 418 20.76 27.61 -34.65
C ALA A 418 19.97 26.90 -35.81
N LEU A 419 19.19 25.85 -35.47
CA LEU A 419 18.31 25.19 -36.43
C LEU A 419 17.15 26.09 -36.87
N ASP A 420 16.58 26.89 -35.95
CA ASP A 420 15.48 27.82 -36.24
C ASP A 420 15.96 28.99 -37.13
N ASP A 421 17.16 29.52 -36.87
CA ASP A 421 17.79 30.57 -37.67
C ASP A 421 18.11 30.09 -39.09
N LEU A 422 18.54 28.82 -39.23
CA LEU A 422 18.80 28.21 -40.57
C LEU A 422 17.51 28.06 -41.39
N ALA A 423 16.41 27.64 -40.74
CA ALA A 423 15.10 27.51 -41.38
C ALA A 423 14.59 28.86 -41.87
N GLY A 424 14.76 29.94 -41.11
CA GLY A 424 14.40 31.33 -41.48
C GLY A 424 15.21 31.85 -42.68
N GLN A 425 16.51 31.49 -42.82
CA GLN A 425 17.35 31.90 -43.95
C GLN A 425 17.00 31.16 -45.25
N ILE A 426 16.49 29.96 -45.19
CA ILE A 426 16.06 29.20 -46.37
C ILE A 426 14.77 29.77 -46.96
N ASP A 427 13.83 30.18 -46.08
CA ASP A 427 12.60 30.82 -46.52
C ASP A 427 12.80 32.19 -47.15
N ASP A 428 13.75 33.00 -46.65
CA ASP A 428 14.10 34.33 -47.20
C ASP A 428 14.77 34.21 -48.59
N ASN A 429 15.63 33.19 -48.79
CA ASN A 429 16.28 32.93 -50.09
C ASN A 429 15.32 32.35 -51.16
N SER A 430 14.25 31.70 -50.75
CA SER A 430 13.25 31.16 -51.68
C SER A 430 12.22 32.21 -52.17
N GLN A 431 12.25 33.43 -51.59
CA GLN A 431 11.38 34.55 -51.97
C GLN A 431 12.09 35.63 -52.85
N GLN A 432 13.36 35.45 -53.21
CA GLN A 432 13.99 36.32 -54.17
C GLN A 432 13.76 35.80 -55.62
N PRO A 433 13.19 36.65 -56.50
CA PRO A 433 12.80 36.26 -57.87
C PRO A 433 13.97 36.03 -58.83
#